data_f90b93666ea50e1b8c5178221d03177d
#
_entry.id   f90b93666ea50e1b8c5178221d03177d
#
_cell.length_a   1.000
_cell.length_b   1.000
_cell.length_c   1.000
_cell.angle_alpha   90.00
_cell.angle_beta   90.00
_cell.angle_gamma   90.00
#
_symmetry.space_group_name_H-M   'P 1'
#
loop_
_entity.id
_entity.type
_entity.pdbx_description
1 polymer ?
#
loop_
_entity_poly.entity_id
_entity_poly.type
_entity_poly.pdbx_seq_one_letter_code
_entity_poly.pdbx_strand_id
1 'polypeptide(L)'
;MSEQKKSIYELLEADIMNSDLSEAEKAAKLSRLIQVRSKHVNIMLVGATGSGKSSTVNAMFNMNVAKVGVGVDPETTCISKFDLDNLTIWDTPGLGDGVERDKEITHDIISKLNELDEDGKPMIDLVVVIMDSSSKDLG
;
A
#
# COMPACT_ATOMS: atom_id res chain seq x y z
N MET A 1 -24.88 -16.84 3.62
CA MET A 1 -23.76 -16.87 2.65
C MET A 1 -22.92 -15.62 2.82
N SER A 2 -21.69 -15.81 3.18
CA SER A 2 -20.77 -14.70 3.23
C SER A 2 -20.36 -14.36 1.80
N GLU A 3 -20.69 -13.17 1.34
CA GLU A 3 -20.13 -12.69 0.09
C GLU A 3 -18.63 -12.57 0.25
N GLN A 4 -17.88 -13.35 -0.52
CA GLN A 4 -16.45 -13.17 -0.57
C GLN A 4 -16.15 -11.84 -1.26
N LYS A 5 -15.49 -10.95 -0.54
CA LYS A 5 -15.05 -9.70 -1.12
C LYS A 5 -14.00 -9.98 -2.19
N LYS A 6 -14.20 -9.43 -3.38
CA LYS A 6 -13.26 -9.58 -4.48
C LYS A 6 -11.97 -8.83 -4.16
N SER A 7 -10.85 -9.41 -4.55
CA SER A 7 -9.58 -8.73 -4.45
C SER A 7 -9.53 -7.54 -5.42
N ILE A 8 -8.60 -6.61 -5.19
CA ILE A 8 -8.43 -5.46 -6.09
C ILE A 8 -8.11 -5.94 -7.52
N TYR A 9 -7.39 -7.05 -7.66
CA TYR A 9 -7.06 -7.61 -8.98
C TYR A 9 -8.30 -8.12 -9.70
N GLU A 10 -9.21 -8.76 -8.98
CA GLU A 10 -10.49 -9.22 -9.54
C GLU A 10 -11.36 -8.05 -9.99
N LEU A 11 -11.38 -6.96 -9.21
CA LEU A 11 -12.11 -5.75 -9.57
C LEU A 11 -11.53 -5.10 -10.83
N LEU A 12 -10.21 -5.02 -10.93
CA LEU A 12 -9.53 -4.48 -12.10
C LEU A 12 -9.79 -5.34 -13.35
N GLU A 13 -9.75 -6.66 -13.18
CA GLU A 13 -10.06 -7.58 -14.27
C GLU A 13 -11.48 -7.37 -14.79
N ALA A 14 -12.45 -7.26 -13.88
CA ALA A 14 -13.84 -6.99 -14.25
C ALA A 14 -13.97 -5.65 -14.98
N ASP A 15 -13.31 -4.61 -14.51
CA ASP A 15 -13.34 -3.30 -15.16
C ASP A 15 -12.78 -3.36 -16.58
N ILE A 16 -11.69 -4.08 -16.79
CA ILE A 16 -11.10 -4.26 -18.13
C ILE A 16 -12.06 -5.00 -19.04
N MET A 17 -12.64 -6.10 -18.55
CA MET A 17 -13.56 -6.92 -19.34
C MET A 17 -14.84 -6.16 -19.74
N ASN A 18 -15.31 -5.27 -18.87
CA ASN A 18 -16.53 -4.48 -19.10
C ASN A 18 -16.26 -3.15 -19.79
N SER A 19 -15.00 -2.85 -20.14
CA SER A 19 -14.65 -1.60 -20.81
C SER A 19 -15.00 -1.63 -22.31
N ASP A 20 -14.99 -0.45 -22.93
CA ASP A 20 -15.23 -0.29 -24.37
C ASP A 20 -13.98 -0.53 -25.23
N LEU A 21 -12.94 -1.09 -24.64
CA LEU A 21 -11.69 -1.35 -25.35
C LEU A 21 -11.86 -2.46 -26.37
N SER A 22 -11.02 -2.46 -27.40
CA SER A 22 -10.96 -3.55 -28.36
C SER A 22 -10.51 -4.84 -27.70
N GLU A 23 -10.78 -5.98 -28.30
CA GLU A 23 -10.36 -7.28 -27.77
C GLU A 23 -8.84 -7.36 -27.63
N ALA A 24 -8.10 -6.78 -28.58
CA ALA A 24 -6.64 -6.75 -28.51
C ALA A 24 -6.14 -5.90 -27.33
N GLU A 25 -6.78 -4.75 -27.08
CA GLU A 25 -6.43 -3.89 -25.95
C GLU A 25 -6.79 -4.55 -24.62
N LYS A 26 -7.93 -5.19 -24.53
CA LYS A 26 -8.32 -5.95 -23.34
C LYS A 26 -7.33 -7.06 -23.04
N ALA A 27 -6.94 -7.83 -24.07
CA ALA A 27 -5.97 -8.91 -23.91
C ALA A 27 -4.61 -8.39 -23.42
N ALA A 28 -4.14 -7.25 -23.96
CA ALA A 28 -2.89 -6.64 -23.54
C ALA A 28 -2.94 -6.19 -22.07
N LYS A 29 -4.05 -5.56 -21.66
CA LYS A 29 -4.22 -5.09 -20.27
C LYS A 29 -4.36 -6.25 -19.30
N LEU A 30 -5.08 -7.30 -19.66
CA LEU A 30 -5.22 -8.49 -18.82
C LEU A 30 -3.87 -9.20 -18.65
N SER A 31 -3.09 -9.31 -19.73
CA SER A 31 -1.75 -9.90 -19.66
C SER A 31 -0.86 -9.12 -18.71
N ARG A 32 -0.93 -7.80 -18.75
CA ARG A 32 -0.16 -6.92 -17.87
C ARG A 32 -0.59 -7.08 -16.42
N LEU A 33 -1.90 -7.19 -16.17
CA LEU A 33 -2.46 -7.40 -14.85
C LEU A 33 -1.98 -8.73 -14.26
N ILE A 34 -1.95 -9.78 -15.06
CA ILE A 34 -1.44 -11.10 -14.63
C ILE A 34 0.03 -10.99 -14.24
N GLN A 35 0.84 -10.27 -15.03
CA GLN A 35 2.25 -10.07 -14.72
C GLN A 35 2.44 -9.33 -13.38
N VAL A 36 1.66 -8.28 -13.15
CA VAL A 36 1.71 -7.52 -11.90
C VAL A 36 1.27 -8.40 -10.74
N ARG A 37 0.18 -9.15 -10.91
CA ARG A 37 -0.36 -10.03 -9.87
C ARG A 37 0.61 -11.15 -9.49
N SER A 38 1.42 -11.61 -10.43
CA SER A 38 2.39 -12.67 -10.17
C SER A 38 3.60 -12.19 -9.35
N LYS A 39 3.81 -10.89 -9.26
CA LYS A 39 4.91 -10.30 -8.51
C LYS A 39 4.41 -9.79 -7.17
N HIS A 40 5.21 -10.02 -6.14
CA HIS A 40 4.91 -9.45 -4.84
C HIS A 40 5.25 -7.95 -4.85
N VAL A 41 4.31 -7.11 -4.46
CA VAL A 41 4.48 -5.66 -4.43
C VAL A 41 4.51 -5.17 -2.99
N ASN A 42 5.50 -4.35 -2.67
CA ASN A 42 5.64 -3.73 -1.35
C ASN A 42 5.33 -2.24 -1.46
N ILE A 43 4.30 -1.80 -0.76
CA ILE A 43 3.85 -0.41 -0.76
C ILE A 43 4.04 0.18 0.63
N MET A 44 4.66 1.35 0.70
CA MET A 44 4.77 2.09 1.96
C MET A 44 3.78 3.25 1.96
N LEU A 45 3.04 3.39 3.06
CA LEU A 45 2.11 4.49 3.26
C LEU A 45 2.69 5.51 4.22
N VAL A 46 2.70 6.76 3.80
CA VAL A 46 3.22 7.88 4.59
C VAL A 46 2.15 8.97 4.64
N GLY A 47 1.99 9.60 5.78
CA GLY A 47 1.06 10.71 5.91
C GLY A 47 1.11 11.36 7.27
N ALA A 48 0.53 12.54 7.37
CA ALA A 48 0.41 13.25 8.64
C ALA A 48 -0.65 12.59 9.53
N THR A 49 -0.51 12.79 10.83
CA THR A 49 -1.50 12.35 11.80
C THR A 49 -2.86 12.95 11.45
N GLY A 50 -3.89 12.12 11.41
CA GLY A 50 -5.24 12.56 11.06
C GLY A 50 -5.50 12.76 9.58
N SER A 51 -4.60 12.32 8.71
CA SER A 51 -4.79 12.44 7.26
C SER A 51 -5.78 11.43 6.67
N GLY A 52 -6.26 10.49 7.48
CA GLY A 52 -7.16 9.45 6.99
C GLY A 52 -6.43 8.25 6.37
N LYS A 53 -5.16 8.07 6.69
CA LYS A 53 -4.32 7.01 6.13
C LYS A 53 -4.91 5.62 6.34
N SER A 54 -5.28 5.27 7.56
CA SER A 54 -5.88 3.96 7.87
C SER A 54 -7.24 3.78 7.20
N SER A 55 -8.06 4.82 7.19
CA SER A 55 -9.37 4.79 6.52
C SER A 55 -9.21 4.58 5.01
N THR A 56 -8.20 5.21 4.41
CA THR A 56 -7.89 5.06 2.99
C THR A 56 -7.50 3.63 2.67
N VAL A 57 -6.64 3.02 3.50
CA VAL A 57 -6.21 1.62 3.30
C VAL A 57 -7.42 0.70 3.35
N ASN A 58 -8.26 0.84 4.37
CA ASN A 58 -9.45 0.00 4.52
C ASN A 58 -10.42 0.16 3.34
N ALA A 59 -10.58 1.40 2.86
CA ALA A 59 -11.46 1.67 1.73
C ALA A 59 -10.89 1.10 0.42
N MET A 60 -9.60 1.27 0.18
CA MET A 60 -8.96 0.79 -1.05
C MET A 60 -9.03 -0.71 -1.20
N PHE A 61 -8.78 -1.43 -0.12
CA PHE A 61 -8.74 -2.88 -0.17
C PHE A 61 -10.04 -3.54 0.30
N ASN A 62 -11.04 -2.73 0.66
CA ASN A 62 -12.35 -3.20 1.09
C ASN A 62 -12.25 -4.34 2.12
N MET A 63 -11.35 -4.18 3.06
CA MET A 63 -11.12 -5.18 4.09
C MET A 63 -10.75 -4.51 5.41
N ASN A 64 -11.01 -5.21 6.50
CA ASN A 64 -10.51 -4.79 7.79
C ASN A 64 -9.08 -5.28 7.92
N VAL A 65 -8.14 -4.40 7.61
CA VAL A 65 -6.71 -4.73 7.58
C VAL A 65 -6.23 -5.26 8.92
N ALA A 66 -6.87 -4.83 10.01
CA ALA A 66 -6.50 -5.30 11.35
C ALA A 66 -6.72 -6.80 11.57
N LYS A 67 -7.50 -7.43 10.70
CA LYS A 67 -7.77 -8.88 10.79
C LYS A 67 -6.92 -9.72 9.86
N VAL A 68 -6.10 -9.11 9.03
CA VAL A 68 -5.30 -9.81 8.02
C VAL A 68 -3.83 -9.67 8.39
N GLY A 69 -3.26 -10.73 8.91
CA GLY A 69 -1.82 -10.85 9.15
C GLY A 69 -1.10 -9.56 9.52
N VAL A 70 -1.51 -8.92 10.63
CA VAL A 70 -0.87 -7.70 11.11
C VAL A 70 0.38 -8.08 11.89
N GLY A 71 1.50 -7.53 11.49
CA GLY A 71 2.75 -7.71 12.20
C GLY A 71 3.47 -6.39 12.42
N VAL A 72 4.48 -6.43 13.25
CA VAL A 72 5.43 -5.33 13.40
C VAL A 72 6.60 -5.63 12.49
N ASP A 73 7.12 -4.60 11.82
CA ASP A 73 8.32 -4.77 11.00
C ASP A 73 9.47 -5.22 11.93
N PRO A 74 10.11 -6.37 11.66
CA PRO A 74 11.18 -6.87 12.53
C PRO A 74 12.41 -5.94 12.55
N GLU A 75 12.59 -5.12 11.52
CA GLU A 75 13.73 -4.20 11.44
C GLU A 75 13.45 -2.86 12.13
N THR A 76 12.18 -2.50 12.30
CA THR A 76 11.78 -1.27 12.97
C THR A 76 10.61 -1.55 13.90
N THR A 77 10.45 -0.74 14.93
CA THR A 77 9.32 -0.90 15.86
C THR A 77 8.18 0.04 15.55
N CYS A 78 8.38 0.97 14.60
CA CYS A 78 7.39 1.99 14.28
C CYS A 78 6.50 1.61 13.10
N ILE A 79 6.99 0.79 12.19
CA ILE A 79 6.29 0.46 10.94
C ILE A 79 5.49 -0.83 11.12
N SER A 80 4.20 -0.76 10.80
CA SER A 80 3.31 -1.92 10.82
C SER A 80 3.28 -2.57 9.44
N LYS A 81 3.25 -3.89 9.44
CA LYS A 81 3.27 -4.69 8.21
C LYS A 81 1.94 -5.41 8.04
N PHE A 82 1.31 -5.25 6.89
CA PHE A 82 0.07 -5.94 6.54
C PHE A 82 0.32 -6.78 5.29
N ASP A 83 0.34 -8.10 5.46
CA ASP A 83 0.53 -9.02 4.34
C ASP A 83 -0.83 -9.37 3.74
N LEU A 84 -0.99 -9.05 2.47
CA LEU A 84 -2.10 -9.46 1.63
C LEU A 84 -1.52 -10.40 0.57
N ASP A 85 -2.32 -11.05 -0.23
CA ASP A 85 -1.85 -12.08 -1.17
C ASP A 85 -0.50 -11.77 -1.85
N ASN A 86 -0.50 -10.88 -2.83
CA ASN A 86 0.71 -10.50 -3.55
C ASN A 86 1.14 -9.07 -3.21
N LEU A 87 0.68 -8.57 -2.08
CA LEU A 87 0.85 -7.18 -1.70
C LEU A 87 1.18 -7.10 -0.23
N THR A 88 2.22 -6.38 0.11
CA THR A 88 2.53 -6.03 1.50
C THR A 88 2.42 -4.53 1.65
N ILE A 89 1.67 -4.10 2.66
CA ILE A 89 1.53 -2.68 3.00
C ILE A 89 2.36 -2.42 4.24
N TRP A 90 3.26 -1.46 4.14
CA TRP A 90 4.10 -0.99 5.24
C TRP A 90 3.53 0.34 5.70
N ASP A 91 2.78 0.31 6.80
CA ASP A 91 2.09 1.48 7.33
C ASP A 91 2.97 2.19 8.34
N THR A 92 3.35 3.42 8.03
CA THR A 92 4.15 4.24 8.93
C THR A 92 3.25 5.04 9.85
N PRO A 93 3.70 5.36 11.08
CA PRO A 93 2.93 6.23 11.97
C PRO A 93 2.73 7.63 11.35
N GLY A 94 1.67 8.30 11.76
CA GLY A 94 1.43 9.66 11.29
C GLY A 94 2.49 10.64 11.75
N LEU A 95 2.90 11.52 10.86
CA LEU A 95 3.84 12.60 11.16
C LEU A 95 3.10 13.81 11.71
N GLY A 96 3.78 14.62 12.52
CA GLY A 96 3.21 15.85 13.07
C GLY A 96 2.91 15.83 14.56
N ASP A 97 3.28 14.75 15.26
CA ASP A 97 3.03 14.61 16.71
C ASP A 97 4.20 15.06 17.58
N GLY A 98 5.15 15.78 17.02
CA GLY A 98 6.29 16.30 17.73
C GLY A 98 7.59 16.04 17.01
N VAL A 99 8.58 16.91 17.21
CA VAL A 99 9.85 16.87 16.49
C VAL A 99 10.63 15.58 16.75
N GLU A 100 10.70 15.18 18.00
CA GLU A 100 11.45 13.97 18.37
C GLU A 100 10.80 12.70 17.80
N ARG A 101 9.49 12.62 17.90
CA ARG A 101 8.74 11.49 17.33
C ARG A 101 8.88 11.44 15.82
N ASP A 102 8.80 12.60 15.17
CA ASP A 102 8.92 12.69 13.71
C ASP A 102 10.33 12.29 13.25
N LYS A 103 11.36 12.61 14.03
CA LYS A 103 12.73 12.16 13.71
C LYS A 103 12.86 10.66 13.77
N GLU A 104 12.29 10.02 14.77
CA GLU A 104 12.31 8.56 14.89
C GLU A 104 11.59 7.89 13.71
N ILE A 105 10.41 8.39 13.40
CA ILE A 105 9.62 7.87 12.27
C ILE A 105 10.35 8.06 10.95
N THR A 106 10.92 9.24 10.74
CA THR A 106 11.67 9.55 9.53
C THR A 106 12.89 8.65 9.41
N HIS A 107 13.60 8.42 10.50
CA HIS A 107 14.74 7.50 10.51
C HIS A 107 14.31 6.09 10.06
N ASP A 108 13.22 5.59 10.61
CA ASP A 108 12.70 4.25 10.27
C ASP A 108 12.25 4.18 8.82
N ILE A 109 11.59 5.22 8.32
CA ILE A 109 11.19 5.31 6.92
C ILE A 109 12.41 5.24 5.99
N ILE A 110 13.44 6.03 6.28
CA ILE A 110 14.66 6.06 5.48
C ILE A 110 15.36 4.70 5.53
N SER A 111 15.45 4.10 6.70
CA SER A 111 16.04 2.77 6.87
C SER A 111 15.31 1.74 6.02
N LYS A 112 13.98 1.76 6.04
CA LYS A 112 13.18 0.83 5.25
C LYS A 112 13.33 1.05 3.75
N LEU A 113 13.39 2.30 3.32
CA LEU A 113 13.58 2.64 1.90
C LEU A 113 14.95 2.21 1.37
N ASN A 114 15.94 2.12 2.25
CA ASN A 114 17.29 1.68 1.88
C ASN A 114 17.46 0.16 1.99
N GLU A 115 16.46 -0.54 2.48
CA GLU A 115 16.52 -2.00 2.61
C GLU A 115 16.40 -2.65 1.24
N LEU A 116 17.20 -3.68 1.01
CA LEU A 116 17.21 -4.42 -0.25
C LEU A 116 16.55 -5.78 -0.05
N ASP A 117 15.92 -6.28 -1.11
CA ASP A 117 15.35 -7.61 -1.12
C ASP A 117 16.43 -8.66 -1.42
N GLU A 118 16.04 -9.93 -1.55
CA GLU A 118 16.97 -11.04 -1.81
C GLU A 118 17.71 -10.89 -3.14
N ASP A 119 17.11 -10.18 -4.09
CA ASP A 119 17.70 -9.93 -5.41
C ASP A 119 18.57 -8.67 -5.46
N GLY A 120 18.74 -7.99 -4.34
CA GLY A 120 19.49 -6.75 -4.26
C GLY A 120 18.76 -5.54 -4.78
N LYS A 121 17.44 -5.63 -4.95
CA LYS A 121 16.59 -4.52 -5.37
C LYS A 121 15.96 -3.85 -4.16
N PRO A 122 15.51 -2.59 -4.27
CA PRO A 122 14.83 -1.95 -3.16
C PRO A 122 13.64 -2.78 -2.68
N MET A 123 13.51 -2.93 -1.37
CA MET A 123 12.40 -3.66 -0.76
C MET A 123 11.06 -2.98 -1.06
N ILE A 124 11.02 -1.67 -0.97
CA ILE A 124 9.80 -0.89 -1.20
C ILE A 124 9.69 -0.53 -2.68
N ASP A 125 8.60 -0.94 -3.31
CA ASP A 125 8.35 -0.70 -4.73
C ASP A 125 7.66 0.64 -4.98
N LEU A 126 6.81 1.08 -4.04
CA LEU A 126 6.01 2.27 -4.21
C LEU A 126 5.77 2.94 -2.86
N VAL A 127 5.92 4.25 -2.83
CA VAL A 127 5.55 5.05 -1.66
C VAL A 127 4.30 5.85 -2.01
N VAL A 128 3.26 5.70 -1.20
CA VAL A 128 2.01 6.44 -1.35
C VAL A 128 1.94 7.46 -0.21
N VAL A 129 1.88 8.72 -0.56
CA VAL A 129 1.75 9.82 0.40
C VAL A 129 0.28 10.23 0.45
N ILE A 130 -0.31 10.14 1.63
CA ILE A 130 -1.71 10.50 1.83
C ILE A 130 -1.76 11.86 2.52
N MET A 131 -2.42 12.79 1.86
CA MET A 131 -2.56 14.16 2.34
C MET A 131 -4.03 14.51 2.49
N ASP A 132 -4.32 15.26 3.54
CA ASP A 132 -5.66 15.78 3.74
C ASP A 132 -5.86 17.01 2.84
N SER A 133 -6.86 16.93 1.98
CA SER A 133 -7.15 18.00 1.02
C SER A 133 -7.65 19.29 1.71
N SER A 134 -8.11 19.19 2.96
CA SER A 134 -8.52 20.35 3.75
C SER A 134 -7.35 21.04 4.45
N SER A 135 -6.17 20.45 4.41
CA SER A 135 -4.98 21.01 5.02
C SER A 135 -4.53 22.27 4.26
N LYS A 136 -4.28 23.34 5.01
CA LYS A 136 -3.83 24.61 4.42
C LYS A 136 -2.31 24.68 4.28
N ASP A 137 -1.58 23.77 4.88
CA ASP A 137 -0.13 23.72 4.87
C ASP A 137 0.38 22.51 4.10
N LEU A 138 0.40 22.66 2.79
CA LEU A 138 1.00 21.69 1.90
C LEU A 138 2.44 22.07 1.53
N GLY A 139 2.93 23.10 2.12
CA GLY A 139 4.25 23.63 1.81
C GLY A 139 5.38 22.98 2.55
#